data_5c082fdba0ba06f244d05e137d7a41e9
#
_entry.id   5c082fdba0ba06f244d05e137d7a41e9
#
_cell.length_a   1.000
_cell.length_b   1.000
_cell.length_c   1.000
_cell.angle_alpha   90.00
_cell.angle_beta   90.00
_cell.angle_gamma   90.00
#
_symmetry.space_group_name_H-M   'P 1'
#
loop_
_entity.id
_entity.type
_entity.pdbx_description
1 polymer ?
#
loop_
_entity_poly.entity_id
_entity_poly.type
_entity_poly.pdbx_seq_one_letter_code
_entity_poly.pdbx_strand_id
1 'polypeptide(L)'
;MHGAGSVAELYRKHAPALHRRCLGIVGNPDDARDLVQETFARYLAAGARFADATPFAVLYRIATNASIDRLRRKKTASEDELDDNAAPSDSGSGSADPNHTARRVDALHDLVFLTRGLSEEEVTVAVLHHLDGYTQDGIAESLDLSRRTVGKMLAKFEDHLKKRAARTGFTAKAANDG
;
A
#
# COMPACT_ATOMS: atom_id res chain seq x y z
N MET A 1 -25.43 16.99 -1.78
CA MET A 1 -25.75 15.89 -0.83
C MET A 1 -25.25 14.60 -1.45
N HIS A 2 -24.00 14.24 -1.21
CA HIS A 2 -23.48 12.93 -1.61
C HIS A 2 -24.02 11.94 -0.59
N GLY A 3 -24.90 11.04 -1.04
CA GLY A 3 -25.43 9.97 -0.23
C GLY A 3 -24.27 9.13 0.28
N ALA A 4 -24.00 9.25 1.57
CA ALA A 4 -23.11 8.33 2.25
C ALA A 4 -23.74 6.94 2.11
N GLY A 5 -23.26 6.18 1.13
CA GLY A 5 -23.45 4.75 1.14
C GLY A 5 -23.13 4.29 2.54
N SER A 6 -24.00 3.47 3.13
CA SER A 6 -23.82 2.98 4.50
C SER A 6 -22.36 2.55 4.68
N VAL A 7 -21.75 2.88 5.82
CA VAL A 7 -20.38 2.41 6.17
C VAL A 7 -20.23 0.91 5.90
N ALA A 8 -21.31 0.16 6.11
CA ALA A 8 -21.37 -1.26 5.78
C ALA A 8 -21.24 -1.56 4.28
N GLU A 9 -21.73 -0.68 3.41
CA GLU A 9 -21.60 -0.84 1.95
C GLU A 9 -20.16 -0.53 1.52
N LEU A 10 -19.57 0.56 2.04
CA LEU A 10 -18.17 0.88 1.81
C LEU A 10 -17.26 -0.25 2.29
N TYR A 11 -17.53 -0.79 3.47
CA TYR A 11 -16.78 -1.93 4.02
C TYR A 11 -16.89 -3.15 3.09
N ARG A 12 -18.12 -3.58 2.75
CA ARG A 12 -18.32 -4.74 1.86
C ARG A 12 -17.65 -4.56 0.50
N LYS A 13 -17.70 -3.36 -0.06
CA LYS A 13 -17.12 -3.05 -1.38
C LYS A 13 -15.59 -3.03 -1.34
N HIS A 14 -14.97 -2.45 -0.33
CA HIS A 14 -13.55 -2.11 -0.35
C HIS A 14 -12.66 -2.95 0.58
N ALA A 15 -13.22 -3.55 1.65
CA ALA A 15 -12.42 -4.34 2.60
C ALA A 15 -11.60 -5.48 1.95
N PRO A 16 -12.09 -6.23 0.95
CA PRO A 16 -11.29 -7.28 0.33
C PRO A 16 -10.04 -6.74 -0.38
N ALA A 17 -10.15 -5.58 -1.04
CA ALA A 17 -9.02 -4.94 -1.72
C ALA A 17 -8.01 -4.38 -0.72
N LEU A 18 -8.48 -3.71 0.32
CA LEU A 18 -7.64 -3.19 1.40
C LEU A 18 -6.92 -4.31 2.15
N HIS A 19 -7.62 -5.44 2.41
CA HIS A 19 -7.00 -6.60 3.06
C HIS A 19 -5.85 -7.18 2.21
N ARG A 20 -6.06 -7.36 0.89
CA ARG A 20 -4.98 -7.82 0.00
C ARG A 20 -3.78 -6.87 0.06
N ARG A 21 -4.04 -5.55 0.04
CA ARG A 21 -2.99 -4.54 0.13
C ARG A 21 -2.23 -4.60 1.46
N CYS A 22 -2.94 -4.63 2.59
CA CYS A 22 -2.33 -4.75 3.91
C CYS A 22 -1.51 -6.05 4.02
N LEU A 23 -2.10 -7.18 3.62
CA LEU A 23 -1.42 -8.48 3.63
C LEU A 23 -0.15 -8.47 2.76
N GLY A 24 -0.21 -7.86 1.58
CA GLY A 24 0.93 -7.67 0.70
C GLY A 24 2.06 -6.89 1.37
N ILE A 25 1.78 -5.97 2.28
CA ILE A 25 2.79 -5.17 3.00
C ILE A 25 3.27 -5.88 4.27
N VAL A 26 2.36 -6.27 5.18
CA VAL A 26 2.76 -6.79 6.50
C VAL A 26 3.06 -8.28 6.51
N GLY A 27 2.51 -9.06 5.56
CA GLY A 27 2.75 -10.49 5.42
C GLY A 27 2.01 -11.39 6.42
N ASN A 28 1.26 -10.82 7.36
CA ASN A 28 0.50 -11.54 8.37
C ASN A 28 -1.00 -11.26 8.20
N PRO A 29 -1.87 -12.30 8.12
CA PRO A 29 -3.29 -12.12 7.85
C PRO A 29 -4.06 -11.49 9.02
N ASP A 30 -3.65 -11.70 10.27
CA ASP A 30 -4.31 -11.11 11.43
C ASP A 30 -3.97 -9.62 11.52
N ASP A 31 -2.70 -9.24 11.36
CA ASP A 31 -2.31 -7.83 11.23
C ASP A 31 -3.04 -7.14 10.08
N ALA A 32 -3.17 -7.82 8.94
CA ALA A 32 -3.88 -7.25 7.78
C ALA A 32 -5.36 -6.99 8.09
N ARG A 33 -6.01 -7.89 8.83
CA ARG A 33 -7.41 -7.73 9.25
C ARG A 33 -7.57 -6.53 10.20
N ASP A 34 -6.68 -6.43 11.20
CA ASP A 34 -6.69 -5.33 12.16
C ASP A 34 -6.46 -3.98 11.47
N LEU A 35 -5.52 -3.94 10.53
CA LEU A 35 -5.23 -2.74 9.74
C LEU A 35 -6.41 -2.29 8.87
N VAL A 36 -7.20 -3.22 8.34
CA VAL A 36 -8.44 -2.86 7.64
C VAL A 36 -9.45 -2.23 8.60
N GLN A 37 -9.65 -2.81 9.78
CA GLN A 37 -10.55 -2.23 10.79
C GLN A 37 -10.08 -0.83 11.22
N GLU A 38 -8.81 -0.69 11.53
CA GLU A 38 -8.19 0.60 11.88
C GLU A 38 -8.35 1.64 10.76
N THR A 39 -8.22 1.22 9.50
CA THR A 39 -8.41 2.08 8.33
C THR A 39 -9.80 2.66 8.29
N PHE A 40 -10.83 1.85 8.46
CA PHE A 40 -12.21 2.32 8.49
C PHE A 40 -12.50 3.20 9.71
N ALA A 41 -11.96 2.87 10.88
CA ALA A 41 -12.09 3.70 12.07
C ALA A 41 -11.48 5.10 11.86
N ARG A 42 -10.26 5.18 11.29
CA ARG A 42 -9.61 6.45 10.96
C ARG A 42 -10.37 7.24 9.90
N TYR A 43 -10.89 6.58 8.87
CA TYR A 43 -11.70 7.21 7.83
C TYR A 43 -12.96 7.85 8.40
N LEU A 44 -13.67 7.15 9.28
CA LEU A 44 -14.88 7.65 9.94
C LEU A 44 -14.58 8.79 10.90
N ALA A 45 -13.51 8.69 11.68
CA ALA A 45 -13.09 9.74 12.60
C ALA A 45 -12.68 11.05 11.89
N ALA A 46 -12.17 10.94 10.67
CA ALA A 46 -11.77 12.10 9.87
C ALA A 46 -12.97 12.88 9.29
N GLY A 47 -14.15 12.27 9.17
CA GLY A 47 -15.41 12.90 8.77
C GLY A 47 -15.30 13.71 7.47
N ALA A 48 -15.74 14.98 7.53
CA ALA A 48 -15.80 15.88 6.37
C ALA A 48 -14.42 16.25 5.74
N ARG A 49 -13.30 15.89 6.38
CA ARG A 49 -11.95 16.19 5.84
C ARG A 49 -11.69 15.59 4.45
N PHE A 50 -12.45 14.59 4.07
CA PHE A 50 -12.30 13.87 2.81
C PHE A 50 -13.55 13.97 1.93
N ALA A 51 -14.38 15.00 2.12
CA ALA A 51 -15.65 15.15 1.38
C ALA A 51 -15.45 15.21 -0.14
N ASP A 52 -14.34 15.78 -0.59
CA ASP A 52 -14.02 15.97 -2.01
C ASP A 52 -13.18 14.83 -2.62
N ALA A 53 -12.83 13.83 -1.82
CA ALA A 53 -12.00 12.72 -2.28
C ALA A 53 -12.82 11.43 -2.43
N THR A 54 -12.49 10.63 -3.45
CA THR A 54 -13.08 9.31 -3.62
C THR A 54 -12.83 8.44 -2.38
N PRO A 55 -13.85 7.88 -1.74
CA PRO A 55 -13.71 7.10 -0.50
C PRO A 55 -12.64 6.01 -0.59
N PHE A 56 -12.58 5.30 -1.73
CA PHE A 56 -11.58 4.26 -1.94
C PHE A 56 -10.14 4.79 -1.92
N ALA A 57 -9.87 5.92 -2.57
CA ALA A 57 -8.53 6.52 -2.59
C ALA A 57 -8.05 6.86 -1.17
N VAL A 58 -8.94 7.43 -0.35
CA VAL A 58 -8.62 7.77 1.05
C VAL A 58 -8.39 6.51 1.88
N LEU A 59 -9.28 5.54 1.81
CA LEU A 59 -9.16 4.26 2.52
C LEU A 59 -7.86 3.54 2.12
N TYR A 60 -7.57 3.48 0.82
CA TYR A 60 -6.36 2.84 0.30
C TYR A 60 -5.07 3.51 0.81
N ARG A 61 -5.04 4.85 0.86
CA ARG A 61 -3.92 5.62 1.40
C ARG A 61 -3.74 5.37 2.91
N ILE A 62 -4.84 5.41 3.68
CA ILE A 62 -4.79 5.15 5.13
C ILE A 62 -4.28 3.74 5.38
N ALA A 63 -4.80 2.74 4.69
CA ALA A 63 -4.39 1.34 4.82
C ALA A 63 -2.90 1.14 4.49
N THR A 64 -2.44 1.72 3.40
CA THR A 64 -1.04 1.64 2.98
C THR A 64 -0.11 2.25 4.02
N ASN A 65 -0.40 3.48 4.49
CA ASN A 65 0.41 4.16 5.48
C ASN A 65 0.43 3.41 6.82
N ALA A 66 -0.73 2.96 7.31
CA ALA A 66 -0.82 2.19 8.54
C ALA A 66 -0.03 0.86 8.46
N SER A 67 -0.07 0.20 7.30
CA SER A 67 0.69 -1.03 7.06
C SER A 67 2.20 -0.81 7.07
N ILE A 68 2.67 0.27 6.43
CA ILE A 68 4.08 0.67 6.43
C ILE A 68 4.54 0.99 7.86
N ASP A 69 3.75 1.75 8.61
CA ASP A 69 4.07 2.10 10.00
C ASP A 69 4.12 0.86 10.89
N ARG A 70 3.21 -0.10 10.71
CA ARG A 70 3.22 -1.39 11.42
C ARG A 70 4.49 -2.17 11.12
N LEU A 71 4.89 -2.23 9.84
CA LEU A 71 6.10 -2.93 9.42
C LEU A 71 7.37 -2.29 9.99
N ARG A 72 7.45 -0.95 10.00
CA ARG A 72 8.57 -0.21 10.60
C ARG A 72 8.71 -0.48 12.10
N ARG A 73 7.59 -0.43 12.85
CA ARG A 73 7.61 -0.73 14.30
C ARG A 73 8.06 -2.15 14.59
N LYS A 74 7.64 -3.13 13.78
CA LYS A 74 8.11 -4.52 13.93
C LYS A 74 9.62 -4.65 13.69
N LYS A 75 10.17 -3.92 12.72
CA LYS A 75 11.62 -3.91 12.46
C LYS A 75 12.38 -3.34 13.67
N THR A 76 11.97 -2.19 14.19
CA THR A 76 12.62 -1.56 15.35
C THR A 76 12.54 -2.46 16.58
N ALA A 77 11.39 -3.06 16.88
CA ALA A 77 11.26 -3.98 18.02
C ALA A 77 12.19 -5.21 17.89
N SER A 78 12.35 -5.75 16.67
CA SER A 78 13.27 -6.88 16.44
C SER A 78 14.75 -6.48 16.57
N GLU A 79 15.09 -5.23 16.28
CA GLU A 79 16.46 -4.71 16.44
C GLU A 79 16.79 -4.48 17.93
N ASP A 80 15.83 -4.01 18.72
CA ASP A 80 15.98 -3.81 20.17
C ASP A 80 16.06 -5.13 20.95
N GLU A 81 15.37 -6.21 20.48
CA GLU A 81 15.41 -7.54 21.11
C GLU A 81 16.70 -8.31 20.84
N LEU A 82 17.52 -7.91 19.87
CA LEU A 82 18.82 -8.55 19.59
C LEU A 82 19.90 -8.15 20.59
N ASP A 83 19.67 -7.16 21.44
CA ASP A 83 20.62 -6.70 22.46
C ASP A 83 20.37 -7.31 23.86
N ASP A 84 19.31 -8.10 24.05
CA ASP A 84 19.03 -8.77 25.32
C ASP A 84 18.60 -10.23 25.10
N ASN A 85 19.41 -11.12 25.61
CA ASN A 85 19.44 -12.57 25.55
C ASN A 85 18.09 -13.21 25.96
N ALA A 86 17.13 -13.37 25.06
CA ALA A 86 15.87 -14.05 25.32
C ALA A 86 15.50 -15.03 24.20
N ALA A 87 15.25 -16.26 24.62
CA ALA A 87 14.85 -17.40 23.80
C ALA A 87 13.56 -17.13 22.99
N PRO A 88 13.40 -17.72 21.79
CA PRO A 88 12.21 -17.50 20.97
C PRO A 88 11.00 -18.14 21.62
N SER A 89 10.03 -17.35 22.02
CA SER A 89 8.71 -17.82 22.36
C SER A 89 7.93 -18.13 21.09
N ASP A 90 7.76 -19.40 20.86
CA ASP A 90 6.95 -20.02 19.82
C ASP A 90 5.46 -19.61 20.00
N SER A 91 4.96 -18.73 19.17
CA SER A 91 3.54 -18.45 19.08
C SER A 91 3.15 -18.04 17.65
N GLY A 92 2.72 -19.03 16.87
CA GLY A 92 1.87 -18.83 15.69
C GLY A 92 2.59 -18.82 14.36
N SER A 93 2.76 -20.00 13.82
CA SER A 93 2.72 -20.41 12.40
C SER A 93 2.63 -19.29 11.36
N GLY A 94 3.77 -18.84 10.92
CA GLY A 94 4.00 -17.99 9.76
C GLY A 94 5.46 -17.60 9.82
N SER A 95 6.33 -18.37 9.16
CA SER A 95 7.78 -18.14 9.11
C SER A 95 8.09 -16.68 8.75
N ALA A 96 8.12 -15.82 9.74
CA ALA A 96 8.58 -14.44 9.60
C ALA A 96 10.10 -14.46 9.69
N ASP A 97 10.75 -14.77 8.57
CA ASP A 97 12.18 -14.54 8.39
C ASP A 97 12.45 -13.04 8.66
N PRO A 98 13.21 -12.68 9.70
CA PRO A 98 13.56 -11.28 10.02
C PRO A 98 14.18 -10.56 8.81
N ASN A 99 14.90 -11.29 7.98
CA ASN A 99 15.51 -10.81 6.76
C ASN A 99 14.46 -10.46 5.69
N HIS A 100 13.29 -11.13 5.69
CA HIS A 100 12.19 -10.83 4.79
C HIS A 100 11.52 -9.48 5.16
N THR A 101 11.36 -9.20 6.46
CA THR A 101 10.82 -7.92 6.94
C THR A 101 11.75 -6.76 6.62
N ALA A 102 13.06 -6.92 6.84
CA ALA A 102 14.08 -5.91 6.50
C ALA A 102 14.06 -5.60 5.00
N ARG A 103 14.08 -6.63 4.13
CA ARG A 103 13.99 -6.46 2.67
C ARG A 103 12.72 -5.73 2.23
N ARG A 104 11.58 -5.97 2.90
CA ARG A 104 10.32 -5.27 2.60
C ARG A 104 10.38 -3.80 2.96
N VAL A 105 10.98 -3.45 4.10
CA VAL A 105 11.18 -2.04 4.49
C VAL A 105 12.11 -1.34 3.50
N ASP A 106 13.20 -1.97 3.10
CA ASP A 106 14.14 -1.40 2.12
C ASP A 106 13.46 -1.22 0.76
N ALA A 107 12.70 -2.20 0.28
CA ALA A 107 11.91 -2.07 -0.95
C ALA A 107 10.86 -0.94 -0.89
N LEU A 108 10.25 -0.71 0.27
CA LEU A 108 9.33 0.41 0.46
C LEU A 108 10.05 1.75 0.47
N HIS A 109 11.25 1.85 1.05
CA HIS A 109 12.08 3.05 0.96
C HIS A 109 12.49 3.35 -0.48
N ASP A 110 12.90 2.33 -1.23
CA ASP A 110 13.21 2.47 -2.65
C ASP A 110 12.00 2.94 -3.46
N LEU A 111 10.82 2.38 -3.18
CA LEU A 111 9.58 2.81 -3.82
C LEU A 111 9.26 4.28 -3.52
N VAL A 112 9.36 4.70 -2.25
CA VAL A 112 9.17 6.11 -1.86
C VAL A 112 10.18 7.01 -2.56
N PHE A 113 11.43 6.59 -2.63
CA PHE A 113 12.45 7.34 -3.36
C PHE A 113 12.15 7.43 -4.85
N LEU A 114 11.77 6.33 -5.48
CA LEU A 114 11.45 6.25 -6.91
C LEU A 114 10.21 7.05 -7.29
N THR A 115 9.22 7.17 -6.39
CA THR A 115 7.97 7.90 -6.64
C THR A 115 8.04 9.39 -6.29
N ARG A 116 9.16 9.86 -5.74
CA ARG A 116 9.34 11.26 -5.35
C ARG A 116 9.21 12.19 -6.55
N GLY A 117 8.23 13.10 -6.52
CA GLY A 117 7.91 14.03 -7.62
C GLY A 117 6.68 13.62 -8.44
N LEU A 118 6.04 12.51 -8.10
CA LEU A 118 4.71 12.14 -8.57
C LEU A 118 3.64 12.58 -7.55
N SER A 119 2.42 12.83 -8.02
CA SER A 119 1.30 13.08 -7.14
C SER A 119 0.88 11.79 -6.41
N GLU A 120 0.22 11.93 -5.25
CA GLU A 120 -0.32 10.77 -4.50
C GLU A 120 -1.27 9.92 -5.37
N GLU A 121 -2.06 10.57 -6.22
CA GLU A 121 -3.01 9.91 -7.11
C GLU A 121 -2.29 9.10 -8.18
N GLU A 122 -1.22 9.64 -8.79
CA GLU A 122 -0.38 8.94 -9.76
C GLU A 122 0.30 7.72 -9.13
N VAL A 123 0.81 7.85 -7.92
CA VAL A 123 1.40 6.74 -7.17
C VAL A 123 0.33 5.69 -6.83
N THR A 124 -0.85 6.10 -6.38
CA THR A 124 -1.96 5.19 -6.08
C THR A 124 -2.38 4.39 -7.31
N VAL A 125 -2.55 5.05 -8.46
CA VAL A 125 -2.88 4.40 -9.74
C VAL A 125 -1.80 3.39 -10.13
N ALA A 126 -0.52 3.76 -10.03
CA ALA A 126 0.59 2.89 -10.37
C ALA A 126 0.65 1.65 -9.45
N VAL A 127 0.47 1.83 -8.15
CA VAL A 127 0.47 0.73 -7.18
C VAL A 127 -0.71 -0.21 -7.40
N LEU A 128 -1.92 0.32 -7.61
CA LEU A 128 -3.10 -0.48 -7.92
C LEU A 128 -2.88 -1.33 -9.18
N HIS A 129 -2.23 -0.76 -10.21
CA HIS A 129 -1.98 -1.47 -11.46
C HIS A 129 -0.86 -2.50 -11.35
N HIS A 130 0.33 -2.09 -10.91
CA HIS A 130 1.54 -2.91 -10.97
C HIS A 130 1.70 -3.87 -9.78
N LEU A 131 1.20 -3.51 -8.60
CA LEU A 131 1.36 -4.33 -7.39
C LEU A 131 0.08 -5.10 -7.02
N ASP A 132 -1.07 -4.47 -7.17
CA ASP A 132 -2.34 -5.09 -6.78
C ASP A 132 -3.09 -5.73 -7.96
N GLY A 133 -2.56 -5.61 -9.19
CA GLY A 133 -3.09 -6.29 -10.37
C GLY A 133 -4.44 -5.79 -10.89
N TYR A 134 -4.81 -4.55 -10.54
CA TYR A 134 -6.04 -3.95 -11.07
C TYR A 134 -5.92 -3.62 -12.55
N THR A 135 -7.00 -3.86 -13.29
CA THR A 135 -7.13 -3.36 -14.67
C THR A 135 -7.33 -1.86 -14.68
N GLN A 136 -7.00 -1.20 -15.80
CA GLN A 136 -7.24 0.25 -15.94
C GLN A 136 -8.71 0.62 -15.77
N ASP A 137 -9.64 -0.23 -16.20
CA ASP A 137 -11.07 -0.03 -16.03
C ASP A 137 -11.48 -0.16 -14.55
N GLY A 138 -10.95 -1.17 -13.84
CA GLY A 138 -11.19 -1.34 -12.40
C GLY A 138 -10.63 -0.18 -11.55
N ILE A 139 -9.48 0.39 -11.95
CA ILE A 139 -8.92 1.59 -11.31
C ILE A 139 -9.82 2.80 -11.58
N ALA A 140 -10.24 2.98 -12.84
CA ALA A 140 -11.11 4.08 -13.24
C ALA A 140 -12.41 4.08 -12.43
N GLU A 141 -13.05 2.92 -12.30
CA GLU A 141 -14.26 2.75 -11.48
C GLU A 141 -14.00 3.01 -9.98
N SER A 142 -12.89 2.48 -9.46
CA SER A 142 -12.57 2.59 -8.02
C SER A 142 -12.21 4.01 -7.58
N LEU A 143 -11.56 4.77 -8.46
CA LEU A 143 -11.09 6.13 -8.18
C LEU A 143 -11.98 7.23 -8.77
N ASP A 144 -13.10 6.87 -9.42
CA ASP A 144 -13.98 7.79 -10.13
C ASP A 144 -13.24 8.63 -11.20
N LEU A 145 -12.37 7.96 -11.94
CA LEU A 145 -11.57 8.53 -13.01
C LEU A 145 -12.01 8.00 -14.37
N SER A 146 -11.67 8.72 -15.45
CA SER A 146 -11.79 8.14 -16.79
C SER A 146 -10.64 7.15 -17.04
N ARG A 147 -10.90 6.05 -17.79
CA ARG A 147 -9.84 5.13 -18.23
C ARG A 147 -8.69 5.86 -18.94
N ARG A 148 -9.01 6.91 -19.71
CA ARG A 148 -8.01 7.74 -20.39
C ARG A 148 -7.10 8.47 -19.39
N THR A 149 -7.65 8.96 -18.27
CA THR A 149 -6.90 9.58 -17.19
C THR A 149 -5.95 8.58 -16.53
N VAL A 150 -6.45 7.38 -16.21
CA VAL A 150 -5.65 6.29 -15.66
C VAL A 150 -4.48 5.94 -16.60
N GLY A 151 -4.75 5.77 -17.90
CA GLY A 151 -3.70 5.49 -18.89
C GLY A 151 -2.63 6.57 -18.97
N LYS A 152 -3.01 7.86 -18.88
CA LYS A 152 -2.05 8.99 -18.84
C LYS A 152 -1.20 8.96 -17.57
N MET A 153 -1.78 8.65 -16.41
CA MET A 153 -1.06 8.55 -15.13
C MET A 153 -0.05 7.41 -15.15
N LEU A 154 -0.42 6.25 -15.69
CA LEU A 154 0.49 5.11 -15.85
C LEU A 154 1.64 5.44 -16.79
N ALA A 155 1.37 6.04 -17.94
CA ALA A 155 2.41 6.45 -18.88
C ALA A 155 3.38 7.49 -18.25
N LYS A 156 2.85 8.44 -17.47
CA LYS A 156 3.67 9.42 -16.74
C LYS A 156 4.54 8.74 -15.67
N PHE A 157 4.00 7.77 -14.96
CA PHE A 157 4.74 6.98 -13.98
C PHE A 157 5.89 6.21 -14.65
N GLU A 158 5.64 5.52 -15.74
CA GLU A 158 6.67 4.78 -16.49
C GLU A 158 7.79 5.69 -17.01
N ASP A 159 7.43 6.85 -17.57
CA ASP A 159 8.40 7.84 -18.06
C ASP A 159 9.23 8.41 -16.89
N HIS A 160 8.61 8.66 -15.75
CA HIS A 160 9.28 9.08 -14.52
C HIS A 160 10.29 8.04 -14.04
N LEU A 161 9.92 6.75 -14.02
CA LEU A 161 10.83 5.68 -13.64
C LEU A 161 12.02 5.56 -14.60
N LYS A 162 11.78 5.63 -15.92
CA LYS A 162 12.85 5.61 -16.94
C LYS A 162 13.85 6.74 -16.72
N LYS A 163 13.37 7.95 -16.49
CA LYS A 163 14.23 9.13 -16.22
C LYS A 163 15.03 8.97 -14.92
N ARG A 164 14.45 8.40 -13.88
CA ARG A 164 15.17 8.16 -12.63
C ARG A 164 16.18 7.04 -12.74
N ALA A 165 15.83 5.93 -13.36
CA ALA A 165 16.75 4.82 -13.62
C ALA A 165 17.99 5.30 -14.40
N ALA A 166 17.80 6.13 -15.42
CA ALA A 166 18.90 6.71 -16.19
C ALA A 166 19.83 7.62 -15.35
N ARG A 167 19.28 8.31 -14.33
CA ARG A 167 20.06 9.22 -13.45
C ARG A 167 20.79 8.51 -12.32
N THR A 168 20.27 7.38 -11.85
CA THR A 168 20.81 6.65 -10.68
C THR A 168 21.64 5.44 -11.07
N GLY A 169 21.74 5.10 -12.36
CA GLY A 169 22.37 3.85 -12.81
C GLY A 169 21.62 2.59 -12.36
N PHE A 170 20.42 2.75 -11.86
CA PHE A 170 19.57 1.65 -11.42
C PHE A 170 19.04 0.91 -12.65
N THR A 171 19.72 -0.15 -13.04
CA THR A 171 19.18 -1.10 -14.01
C THR A 171 18.13 -1.94 -13.28
N ALA A 172 16.86 -1.75 -13.61
CA ALA A 172 15.79 -2.66 -13.21
C ALA A 172 16.11 -4.06 -13.77
N LYS A 173 16.83 -4.85 -12.97
CA LYS A 173 17.08 -6.25 -13.29
C LYS A 173 15.82 -7.03 -12.92
N ALA A 174 15.18 -7.55 -13.93
CA ALA A 174 14.19 -8.63 -13.91
C ALA A 174 12.78 -8.31 -13.42
N ALA A 175 11.94 -7.89 -14.35
CA ALA A 175 10.57 -8.35 -14.39
C ALA A 175 10.36 -9.10 -15.71
N ASN A 176 11.22 -10.11 -15.97
CA ASN A 176 11.01 -11.02 -17.12
C ASN A 176 11.73 -12.34 -16.87
N ASP A 177 11.21 -13.13 -15.92
CA ASP A 177 11.44 -14.58 -15.85
C ASP A 177 10.26 -15.21 -15.10
N GLY A 178 9.39 -15.91 -15.83
CA GLY A 178 8.40 -16.83 -15.32
C GLY A 178 7.01 -16.63 -15.90
#